data_b5ab6ab800227921ee67449ce5aab7d8
#
_entry.id   b5ab6ab800227921ee67449ce5aab7d8
#
_cell.length_a   1.000
_cell.length_b   1.000
_cell.length_c   1.000
_cell.angle_alpha   90.00
_cell.angle_beta   90.00
_cell.angle_gamma   90.00
#
_symmetry.space_group_name_H-M   'P 1'
#
loop_
_entity.id
_entity.type
_entity.pdbx_description
1 polymer ?
#
loop_
_entity_poly.entity_id
_entity_poly.type
_entity_poly.pdbx_seq_one_letter_code
_entity_poly.pdbx_strand_id
1 'polypeptide(L)'
;KFSAIYNLGAVLKEPFKPPIFGITCLGPSHGFDPYQNTSGFIIWINKGGIMVDPPANSTLWLKDSNVNPKLIDSVILTHCHADHDSGTFQKILEETRITIYTTPTVMASFIRKYSALTRISPNKLKEMFNFYPVKMNQQYNIHGAIFSFFYTLHSIPTIGFQFNYRNKTFIYSSDHLNEPNIIKDLYEKGIISEKRYNTLVNFPWDKDIIYHEAGIPPLHTPISYLNSLPVEIQKKITVYHIAEKDFPKDTHLKLAKFGIAE
;
A
#
# COMPACT_ATOMS: atom_id res chain seq x y z
N LYS A 1 -27.19 -19.32 2.19
CA LYS A 1 -27.23 -17.89 1.82
C LYS A 1 -25.90 -17.30 2.20
N PHE A 2 -25.07 -16.91 1.22
CA PHE A 2 -23.84 -16.18 1.50
C PHE A 2 -24.21 -14.71 1.67
N SER A 3 -23.75 -14.08 2.73
CA SER A 3 -23.80 -12.64 2.92
C SER A 3 -22.38 -12.11 3.05
N ALA A 4 -22.01 -11.11 2.29
CA ALA A 4 -20.76 -10.39 2.50
C ALA A 4 -20.95 -9.48 3.72
N ILE A 5 -20.04 -9.58 4.68
CA ILE A 5 -19.99 -8.68 5.82
C ILE A 5 -18.84 -7.71 5.55
N TYR A 6 -19.17 -6.43 5.41
CA TYR A 6 -18.16 -5.37 5.25
C TYR A 6 -17.96 -4.69 6.60
N ASN A 7 -16.72 -4.59 7.03
CA ASN A 7 -16.38 -3.75 8.17
C ASN A 7 -16.21 -2.32 7.64
N LEU A 8 -17.23 -1.50 7.83
CA LEU A 8 -17.24 -0.11 7.40
C LEU A 8 -16.62 0.86 8.42
N GLY A 9 -16.13 0.33 9.55
CA GLY A 9 -15.57 1.15 10.62
C GLY A 9 -16.62 1.99 11.35
N ALA A 10 -16.13 2.96 12.12
CA ALA A 10 -16.99 3.87 12.86
C ALA A 10 -17.47 5.01 11.95
N VAL A 11 -18.79 5.25 11.95
CA VAL A 11 -19.38 6.39 11.24
C VAL A 11 -19.12 7.68 12.03
N LEU A 12 -18.54 8.67 11.40
CA LEU A 12 -18.36 9.99 11.99
C LEU A 12 -19.67 10.79 11.91
N LYS A 13 -20.06 11.42 13.02
CA LYS A 13 -21.26 12.27 13.08
C LYS A 13 -21.06 13.60 12.34
N GLU A 14 -19.83 14.10 12.32
CA GLU A 14 -19.47 15.36 11.66
C GLU A 14 -18.60 15.10 10.43
N PRO A 15 -18.57 16.05 9.46
CA PRO A 15 -17.68 15.95 8.32
C PRO A 15 -16.22 15.81 8.74
N PHE A 16 -15.53 14.84 8.15
CA PHE A 16 -14.11 14.63 8.40
C PHE A 16 -13.29 15.84 7.98
N LYS A 17 -12.41 16.29 8.87
CA LYS A 17 -11.45 17.38 8.60
C LYS A 17 -10.07 16.75 8.35
N PRO A 18 -9.59 16.73 7.09
CA PRO A 18 -8.31 16.12 6.78
C PRO A 18 -7.17 16.84 7.51
N PRO A 19 -6.23 16.08 8.09
CA PRO A 19 -5.06 16.65 8.75
C PRO A 19 -4.06 17.26 7.74
N ILE A 20 -3.11 18.03 8.24
CA ILE A 20 -1.98 18.50 7.42
C ILE A 20 -1.06 17.33 7.06
N PHE A 21 -0.87 16.39 7.98
CA PHE A 21 -0.21 15.11 7.77
C PHE A 21 -0.88 14.05 8.64
N GLY A 22 -1.11 12.88 8.09
CA GLY A 22 -1.67 11.72 8.81
C GLY A 22 -1.89 10.53 7.90
N ILE A 23 -2.15 9.38 8.50
CA ILE A 23 -2.44 8.14 7.77
C ILE A 23 -3.73 7.54 8.32
N THR A 24 -4.64 7.17 7.44
CA THR A 24 -5.85 6.43 7.78
C THR A 24 -5.78 5.04 7.20
N CYS A 25 -5.77 4.02 8.04
CA CYS A 25 -5.79 2.63 7.60
C CYS A 25 -7.17 2.25 7.06
N LEU A 26 -7.22 1.73 5.84
CA LEU A 26 -8.43 1.20 5.19
C LEU A 26 -8.56 -0.31 5.35
N GLY A 27 -7.46 -0.99 5.65
CA GLY A 27 -7.40 -2.40 5.91
C GLY A 27 -5.98 -2.81 6.32
N PRO A 28 -5.82 -3.60 7.38
CA PRO A 28 -4.51 -4.04 7.85
C PRO A 28 -4.09 -5.41 7.32
N SER A 29 -5.04 -6.20 6.77
CA SER A 29 -4.85 -7.63 6.58
C SER A 29 -4.56 -8.03 5.13
N HIS A 30 -4.34 -9.30 4.88
CA HIS A 30 -4.08 -9.90 3.56
C HIS A 30 -5.35 -10.46 2.94
N GLY A 31 -5.33 -10.79 1.64
CA GLY A 31 -6.49 -11.25 0.87
C GLY A 31 -7.12 -12.58 1.32
N PHE A 32 -6.46 -13.34 2.19
CA PHE A 32 -6.98 -14.60 2.73
C PHE A 32 -7.59 -14.46 4.14
N ASP A 33 -7.61 -13.26 4.70
CA ASP A 33 -8.29 -13.01 5.97
C ASP A 33 -9.79 -12.69 5.70
N PRO A 34 -10.72 -13.54 6.14
CA PRO A 34 -12.15 -13.30 5.89
C PRO A 34 -12.77 -12.28 6.86
N TYR A 35 -12.02 -11.81 7.88
CA TYR A 35 -12.56 -10.99 8.97
C TYR A 35 -12.17 -9.52 8.87
N GLN A 36 -11.14 -9.19 8.11
CA GLN A 36 -10.64 -7.82 7.97
C GLN A 36 -10.44 -7.43 6.51
N ASN A 37 -10.47 -6.12 6.24
CA ASN A 37 -10.18 -5.59 4.93
C ASN A 37 -8.72 -5.86 4.55
N THR A 38 -8.49 -6.01 3.25
CA THR A 38 -7.15 -6.15 2.67
C THR A 38 -6.33 -4.87 2.84
N SER A 39 -5.02 -5.00 2.71
CA SER A 39 -4.06 -3.91 2.98
C SER A 39 -4.31 -2.68 2.13
N GLY A 40 -4.46 -1.56 2.79
CA GLY A 40 -4.55 -0.27 2.12
C GLY A 40 -4.74 0.86 3.12
N PHE A 41 -4.37 2.06 2.71
CA PHE A 41 -4.46 3.24 3.57
C PHE A 41 -4.58 4.54 2.76
N ILE A 42 -4.86 5.63 3.45
CA ILE A 42 -4.84 6.99 2.90
C ILE A 42 -3.71 7.75 3.57
N ILE A 43 -2.87 8.38 2.76
CA ILE A 43 -1.89 9.38 3.22
C ILE A 43 -2.53 10.75 3.04
N TRP A 44 -2.67 11.50 4.13
CA TRP A 44 -3.11 12.88 4.12
C TRP A 44 -1.90 13.79 4.11
N ILE A 45 -1.81 14.67 3.11
CA ILE A 45 -0.76 15.69 2.99
C ILE A 45 -1.41 17.01 2.56
N ASN A 46 -1.18 18.06 3.32
CA ASN A 46 -1.77 19.39 3.05
C ASN A 46 -3.28 19.35 2.84
N LYS A 47 -4.00 18.49 3.59
CA LYS A 47 -5.45 18.26 3.50
C LYS A 47 -5.93 17.53 2.26
N GLY A 48 -5.03 17.13 1.35
CA GLY A 48 -5.33 16.23 0.23
C GLY A 48 -5.02 14.78 0.60
N GLY A 49 -5.79 13.84 0.08
CA GLY A 49 -5.66 12.41 0.34
C GLY A 49 -5.06 11.68 -0.86
N ILE A 50 -4.13 10.79 -0.60
CA ILE A 50 -3.56 9.84 -1.56
C ILE A 50 -3.93 8.44 -1.06
N MET A 51 -4.77 7.71 -1.79
CA MET A 51 -5.00 6.30 -1.48
C MET A 51 -3.82 5.44 -1.92
N VAL A 52 -3.49 4.45 -1.11
CA VAL A 52 -2.50 3.42 -1.44
C VAL A 52 -3.20 2.08 -1.39
N ASP A 53 -3.22 1.36 -2.51
CA ASP A 53 -3.81 0.02 -2.64
C ASP A 53 -5.18 -0.12 -1.94
N PRO A 54 -6.17 0.74 -2.22
CA PRO A 54 -7.40 0.74 -1.47
C PRO A 54 -8.13 -0.62 -1.57
N PRO A 55 -8.59 -1.20 -0.45
CA PRO A 55 -9.47 -2.37 -0.46
C PRO A 55 -10.77 -2.10 -1.22
N ALA A 56 -11.43 -3.17 -1.66
CA ALA A 56 -12.80 -3.07 -2.15
C ALA A 56 -13.70 -2.39 -1.09
N ASN A 57 -14.67 -1.60 -1.55
CA ASN A 57 -15.60 -0.82 -0.73
C ASN A 57 -15.00 0.34 0.08
N SER A 58 -13.76 0.73 -0.14
CA SER A 58 -13.15 1.90 0.51
C SER A 58 -13.96 3.18 0.28
N THR A 59 -14.51 3.36 -0.91
CA THR A 59 -15.35 4.52 -1.24
C THR A 59 -16.67 4.54 -0.46
N LEU A 60 -17.27 3.38 -0.23
CA LEU A 60 -18.46 3.26 0.62
C LEU A 60 -18.14 3.63 2.07
N TRP A 61 -17.02 3.10 2.61
CA TRP A 61 -16.56 3.47 3.94
C TRP A 61 -16.33 4.97 4.08
N LEU A 62 -15.71 5.61 3.07
CA LEU A 62 -15.50 7.07 3.08
C LEU A 62 -16.83 7.84 3.20
N LYS A 63 -17.84 7.45 2.44
CA LYS A 63 -19.18 8.07 2.51
C LYS A 63 -19.80 7.90 3.88
N ASP A 64 -19.78 6.69 4.42
CA ASP A 64 -20.38 6.38 5.72
C ASP A 64 -19.61 7.04 6.87
N SER A 65 -18.33 7.34 6.68
CA SER A 65 -17.47 8.05 7.65
C SER A 65 -17.48 9.57 7.47
N ASN A 66 -18.41 10.14 6.69
CA ASN A 66 -18.48 11.56 6.37
C ASN A 66 -17.16 12.14 5.80
N VAL A 67 -16.38 11.32 5.14
CA VAL A 67 -15.21 11.77 4.39
C VAL A 67 -15.65 12.15 2.98
N ASN A 68 -15.44 13.41 2.58
CA ASN A 68 -15.71 13.80 1.21
C ASN A 68 -14.74 13.09 0.25
N PRO A 69 -15.21 12.19 -0.64
CA PRO A 69 -14.34 11.45 -1.55
C PRO A 69 -13.49 12.33 -2.46
N LYS A 70 -13.95 13.55 -2.75
CA LYS A 70 -13.21 14.54 -3.56
C LYS A 70 -11.93 15.07 -2.90
N LEU A 71 -11.75 14.83 -1.61
CA LEU A 71 -10.48 15.11 -0.92
C LEU A 71 -9.37 14.16 -1.36
N ILE A 72 -9.73 13.03 -2.00
CA ILE A 72 -8.81 11.99 -2.43
C ILE A 72 -8.79 11.98 -3.95
N ASP A 73 -7.83 12.65 -4.54
CA ASP A 73 -7.68 12.83 -5.98
C ASP A 73 -6.62 11.91 -6.61
N SER A 74 -5.89 11.17 -5.77
CA SER A 74 -4.72 10.40 -6.18
C SER A 74 -4.75 8.99 -5.60
N VAL A 75 -4.25 8.03 -6.38
CA VAL A 75 -4.02 6.65 -5.97
C VAL A 75 -2.58 6.27 -6.31
N ILE A 76 -1.86 5.67 -5.38
CA ILE A 76 -0.64 4.92 -5.65
C ILE A 76 -1.04 3.45 -5.74
N LEU A 77 -0.86 2.86 -6.93
CA LEU A 77 -1.11 1.44 -7.17
C LEU A 77 0.23 0.71 -7.19
N THR A 78 0.46 -0.14 -6.19
CA THR A 78 1.76 -0.80 -6.03
C THR A 78 1.91 -1.99 -6.96
N HIS A 79 0.88 -2.82 -7.09
CA HIS A 79 0.85 -3.99 -7.97
C HIS A 79 -0.59 -4.47 -8.22
N CYS A 80 -0.75 -5.54 -9.01
CA CYS A 80 -2.06 -5.99 -9.49
C CYS A 80 -2.56 -7.32 -8.89
N HIS A 81 -2.17 -7.67 -7.64
CA HIS A 81 -2.93 -8.66 -6.89
C HIS A 81 -4.32 -8.13 -6.53
N ALA A 82 -5.30 -9.02 -6.41
CA ALA A 82 -6.70 -8.61 -6.27
C ALA A 82 -7.00 -7.90 -4.95
N ASP A 83 -6.24 -8.18 -3.93
CA ASP A 83 -6.33 -7.58 -2.61
C ASP A 83 -5.67 -6.19 -2.53
N HIS A 84 -5.01 -5.73 -3.59
CA HIS A 84 -4.38 -4.40 -3.68
C HIS A 84 -5.02 -3.49 -4.74
N ASP A 85 -5.55 -4.04 -5.83
CA ASP A 85 -6.01 -3.22 -6.96
C ASP A 85 -7.53 -3.06 -7.08
N SER A 86 -8.31 -3.84 -6.33
CA SER A 86 -9.78 -3.88 -6.48
C SER A 86 -10.46 -2.57 -6.13
N GLY A 87 -10.06 -1.91 -5.06
CA GLY A 87 -10.61 -0.61 -4.68
C GLY A 87 -10.17 0.53 -5.61
N THR A 88 -8.99 0.40 -6.24
CA THR A 88 -8.56 1.35 -7.27
C THR A 88 -9.53 1.34 -8.45
N PHE A 89 -9.91 0.16 -8.93
CA PHE A 89 -10.87 0.07 -10.02
C PHE A 89 -12.25 0.58 -9.63
N GLN A 90 -12.72 0.26 -8.42
CA GLN A 90 -13.98 0.80 -7.90
C GLN A 90 -13.96 2.32 -7.85
N LYS A 91 -12.89 2.93 -7.35
CA LYS A 91 -12.76 4.39 -7.28
C LYS A 91 -12.77 5.04 -8.67
N ILE A 92 -12.17 4.41 -9.68
CA ILE A 92 -12.25 4.87 -11.08
C ILE A 92 -13.70 4.92 -11.58
N LEU A 93 -14.51 3.90 -11.25
CA LEU A 93 -15.90 3.82 -11.68
C LEU A 93 -16.80 4.84 -10.98
N GLU A 94 -16.53 5.13 -9.71
CA GLU A 94 -17.36 6.03 -8.90
C GLU A 94 -16.98 7.49 -9.03
N GLU A 95 -15.70 7.77 -9.29
CA GLU A 95 -15.16 9.13 -9.32
C GLU A 95 -14.26 9.33 -10.53
N THR A 96 -14.76 10.02 -11.53
CA THR A 96 -13.98 10.38 -12.70
C THR A 96 -12.83 11.32 -12.33
N ARG A 97 -11.66 11.17 -13.03
CA ARG A 97 -10.50 12.07 -12.97
C ARG A 97 -9.60 11.93 -11.74
N ILE A 98 -9.49 10.75 -11.16
CA ILE A 98 -8.39 10.47 -10.24
C ILE A 98 -7.07 10.32 -11.00
N THR A 99 -5.96 10.63 -10.33
CA THR A 99 -4.61 10.38 -10.87
C THR A 99 -4.04 9.10 -10.26
N ILE A 100 -3.60 8.17 -11.10
CA ILE A 100 -2.97 6.92 -10.67
C ILE A 100 -1.46 7.00 -10.89
N TYR A 101 -0.71 6.94 -9.80
CA TYR A 101 0.74 6.85 -9.79
C TYR A 101 1.16 5.39 -9.72
N THR A 102 1.80 4.90 -10.77
CA THR A 102 2.36 3.54 -10.81
C THR A 102 3.35 3.42 -11.96
N THR A 103 4.05 2.28 -12.07
CA THR A 103 4.94 2.05 -13.21
C THR A 103 4.15 1.68 -14.46
N PRO A 104 4.71 1.91 -15.67
CA PRO A 104 4.09 1.46 -16.92
C PRO A 104 3.78 -0.05 -16.94
N THR A 105 4.64 -0.86 -16.31
CA THR A 105 4.45 -2.32 -16.24
C THR A 105 3.23 -2.70 -15.39
N VAL A 106 3.09 -2.10 -14.22
CA VAL A 106 1.91 -2.31 -13.34
C VAL A 106 0.65 -1.80 -14.02
N MET A 107 0.69 -0.61 -14.62
CA MET A 107 -0.44 -0.04 -15.37
C MET A 107 -0.87 -0.95 -16.54
N ALA A 108 0.07 -1.51 -17.30
CA ALA A 108 -0.25 -2.43 -18.38
C ALA A 108 -0.96 -3.70 -17.86
N SER A 109 -0.54 -4.22 -16.70
CA SER A 109 -1.19 -5.35 -16.03
C SER A 109 -2.59 -4.99 -15.54
N PHE A 110 -2.77 -3.81 -14.95
CA PHE A 110 -4.05 -3.29 -14.50
C PHE A 110 -5.05 -3.16 -15.67
N ILE A 111 -4.66 -2.50 -16.74
CA ILE A 111 -5.51 -2.34 -17.94
C ILE A 111 -5.89 -3.70 -18.53
N ARG A 112 -4.94 -4.63 -18.68
CA ARG A 112 -5.21 -5.97 -19.21
C ARG A 112 -6.20 -6.73 -18.33
N LYS A 113 -6.01 -6.73 -17.01
CA LYS A 113 -6.88 -7.41 -16.04
C LYS A 113 -8.30 -6.86 -16.09
N TYR A 114 -8.47 -5.56 -15.90
CA TYR A 114 -9.80 -4.96 -15.80
C TYR A 114 -10.51 -4.85 -17.13
N SER A 115 -9.81 -4.71 -18.23
CA SER A 115 -10.41 -4.82 -19.57
C SER A 115 -10.99 -6.21 -19.82
N ALA A 116 -10.28 -7.27 -19.42
CA ALA A 116 -10.76 -8.65 -19.54
C ALA A 116 -11.96 -8.92 -18.62
N LEU A 117 -11.92 -8.48 -17.37
CA LEU A 117 -12.98 -8.71 -16.38
C LEU A 117 -14.28 -7.97 -16.69
N THR A 118 -14.18 -6.74 -17.20
CA THR A 118 -15.34 -5.86 -17.41
C THR A 118 -15.84 -5.80 -18.85
N ARG A 119 -15.04 -6.30 -19.79
CA ARG A 119 -15.26 -6.15 -21.23
C ARG A 119 -15.20 -4.68 -21.72
N ILE A 120 -14.76 -3.75 -20.89
CA ILE A 120 -14.43 -2.38 -21.31
C ILE A 120 -13.15 -2.44 -22.15
N SER A 121 -13.14 -1.80 -23.31
CA SER A 121 -11.94 -1.80 -24.15
C SER A 121 -10.77 -1.11 -23.43
N PRO A 122 -9.51 -1.53 -23.68
CA PRO A 122 -8.32 -0.90 -23.07
C PRO A 122 -8.25 0.61 -23.28
N ASN A 123 -8.64 1.08 -24.45
CA ASN A 123 -8.62 2.52 -24.77
C ASN A 123 -9.66 3.27 -23.92
N LYS A 124 -10.88 2.72 -23.83
CA LYS A 124 -11.94 3.34 -23.03
C LYS A 124 -11.58 3.37 -21.55
N LEU A 125 -10.99 2.29 -21.03
CA LEU A 125 -10.56 2.24 -19.64
C LEU A 125 -9.49 3.31 -19.33
N LYS A 126 -8.53 3.52 -20.24
CA LYS A 126 -7.50 4.57 -20.11
C LYS A 126 -8.05 6.00 -20.11
N GLU A 127 -9.23 6.23 -20.69
CA GLU A 127 -9.88 7.55 -20.68
C GLU A 127 -10.57 7.89 -19.34
N MET A 128 -10.74 6.91 -18.44
CA MET A 128 -11.51 7.07 -17.20
C MET A 128 -10.69 7.68 -16.06
N PHE A 129 -9.36 7.75 -16.16
CA PHE A 129 -8.47 8.27 -15.15
C PHE A 129 -7.22 8.92 -15.77
N ASN A 130 -6.47 9.64 -14.95
CA ASN A 130 -5.16 10.18 -15.35
C ASN A 130 -4.07 9.20 -14.94
N PHE A 131 -3.27 8.72 -15.87
CA PHE A 131 -2.10 7.91 -15.57
C PHE A 131 -0.85 8.79 -15.45
N TYR A 132 -0.20 8.72 -14.28
CA TYR A 132 1.07 9.37 -14.05
C TYR A 132 2.18 8.31 -13.88
N PRO A 133 3.02 8.08 -14.91
CA PRO A 133 4.06 7.05 -14.87
C PRO A 133 5.17 7.42 -13.90
N VAL A 134 5.44 6.52 -12.94
CA VAL A 134 6.59 6.66 -12.05
C VAL A 134 7.77 5.80 -12.54
N LYS A 135 8.99 6.31 -12.33
CA LYS A 135 10.25 5.64 -12.64
C LYS A 135 11.11 5.57 -11.39
N MET A 136 11.89 4.51 -11.29
CA MET A 136 12.88 4.37 -10.21
C MET A 136 13.93 5.48 -10.31
N ASN A 137 14.48 5.88 -9.16
CA ASN A 137 15.50 6.93 -9.02
C ASN A 137 15.05 8.33 -9.51
N GLN A 138 13.74 8.58 -9.56
CA GLN A 138 13.16 9.91 -9.80
C GLN A 138 12.33 10.36 -8.61
N GLN A 139 12.26 11.67 -8.44
CA GLN A 139 11.47 12.32 -7.40
C GLN A 139 10.20 12.92 -7.98
N TYR A 140 9.13 12.83 -7.22
CA TYR A 140 7.79 13.31 -7.60
C TYR A 140 7.21 14.15 -6.49
N ASN A 141 6.79 15.36 -6.79
CA ASN A 141 6.06 16.17 -5.84
C ASN A 141 4.57 15.80 -5.90
N ILE A 142 4.05 15.20 -4.83
CA ILE A 142 2.63 14.87 -4.69
C ILE A 142 2.12 15.57 -3.43
N HIS A 143 1.17 16.48 -3.55
CA HIS A 143 0.61 17.29 -2.47
C HIS A 143 1.65 18.06 -1.63
N GLY A 144 2.85 18.31 -2.19
CA GLY A 144 3.93 19.01 -1.50
C GLY A 144 4.90 18.12 -0.75
N ALA A 145 4.73 16.79 -0.77
CA ALA A 145 5.72 15.83 -0.33
C ALA A 145 6.55 15.31 -1.51
N ILE A 146 7.80 14.98 -1.27
CA ILE A 146 8.72 14.49 -2.29
C ILE A 146 8.81 12.97 -2.22
N PHE A 147 8.16 12.30 -3.15
CA PHE A 147 8.11 10.85 -3.27
C PHE A 147 9.23 10.31 -4.14
N SER A 148 9.70 9.11 -3.81
CA SER A 148 10.51 8.26 -4.68
C SER A 148 10.08 6.81 -4.56
N PHE A 149 10.20 6.06 -5.66
CA PHE A 149 9.69 4.69 -5.79
C PHE A 149 10.83 3.71 -5.99
N PHE A 150 10.65 2.48 -5.52
CA PHE A 150 11.60 1.39 -5.68
C PHE A 150 10.86 0.07 -5.94
N TYR A 151 11.53 -0.89 -6.62
CA TYR A 151 10.97 -2.22 -6.80
C TYR A 151 11.22 -3.08 -5.55
N THR A 152 10.19 -3.79 -5.12
CA THR A 152 10.25 -4.77 -4.04
C THR A 152 10.50 -6.18 -4.58
N LEU A 153 10.83 -7.13 -3.72
CA LEU A 153 10.93 -8.54 -4.07
C LEU A 153 9.59 -9.23 -3.82
N HIS A 154 8.86 -9.46 -4.89
CA HIS A 154 7.53 -10.11 -4.84
C HIS A 154 7.30 -10.95 -6.10
N SER A 155 6.21 -11.74 -6.12
CA SER A 155 5.88 -12.68 -7.21
C SER A 155 5.54 -12.01 -8.54
N ILE A 156 5.09 -10.75 -8.52
CA ILE A 156 4.83 -9.93 -9.70
C ILE A 156 5.51 -8.57 -9.53
N PRO A 157 5.67 -7.76 -10.61
CA PRO A 157 6.23 -6.42 -10.51
C PRO A 157 5.48 -5.57 -9.49
N THR A 158 6.15 -5.25 -8.39
CA THR A 158 5.60 -4.54 -7.23
C THR A 158 6.52 -3.39 -6.86
N ILE A 159 5.94 -2.25 -6.49
CA ILE A 159 6.67 -1.07 -6.05
C ILE A 159 6.34 -0.72 -4.61
N GLY A 160 7.38 -0.40 -3.84
CA GLY A 160 7.28 0.38 -2.62
C GLY A 160 7.62 1.83 -2.90
N PHE A 161 7.46 2.67 -1.90
CA PHE A 161 7.82 4.08 -2.01
C PHE A 161 8.29 4.64 -0.67
N GLN A 162 9.00 5.76 -0.74
CA GLN A 162 9.32 6.60 0.40
C GLN A 162 9.04 8.05 0.05
N PHE A 163 8.82 8.87 1.06
CA PHE A 163 8.69 10.31 0.87
C PHE A 163 9.25 11.11 2.03
N ASN A 164 9.53 12.38 1.73
CA ASN A 164 9.89 13.42 2.69
C ASN A 164 8.79 14.48 2.74
N TYR A 165 8.35 14.80 3.94
CA TYR A 165 7.43 15.90 4.19
C TYR A 165 7.76 16.60 5.50
N ARG A 166 8.05 17.92 5.47
CA ARG A 166 8.36 18.74 6.65
C ARG A 166 9.39 18.11 7.59
N ASN A 167 10.53 17.66 7.04
CA ASN A 167 11.63 17.01 7.76
C ASN A 167 11.24 15.67 8.42
N LYS A 168 10.12 15.05 8.03
CA LYS A 168 9.77 13.69 8.39
C LYS A 168 9.89 12.78 7.19
N THR A 169 10.43 11.60 7.44
CA THR A 169 10.64 10.56 6.42
C THR A 169 9.69 9.40 6.65
N PHE A 170 9.09 8.94 5.57
CA PHE A 170 8.18 7.80 5.55
C PHE A 170 8.64 6.78 4.52
N ILE A 171 8.48 5.50 4.80
CA ILE A 171 8.64 4.43 3.84
C ILE A 171 7.53 3.39 3.95
N TYR A 172 7.04 2.90 2.80
CA TYR A 172 6.12 1.79 2.65
C TYR A 172 6.75 0.69 1.80
N SER A 173 6.87 -0.51 2.37
CA SER A 173 7.45 -1.65 1.68
C SER A 173 6.57 -2.17 0.54
N SER A 174 5.24 -2.00 0.60
CA SER A 174 4.30 -2.83 -0.14
C SER A 174 4.58 -4.32 0.13
N ASP A 175 4.05 -5.23 -0.69
CA ASP A 175 4.39 -6.65 -0.59
C ASP A 175 5.85 -6.84 -0.95
N HIS A 176 6.59 -7.40 -0.02
CA HIS A 176 8.04 -7.48 -0.10
C HIS A 176 8.60 -8.63 0.73
N LEU A 177 9.28 -9.53 0.11
CA LEU A 177 10.11 -10.50 0.82
C LEU A 177 11.42 -9.84 1.26
N ASN A 178 11.43 -9.29 2.48
CA ASN A 178 12.56 -8.58 3.06
C ASN A 178 13.20 -9.41 4.20
N GLU A 179 13.72 -10.57 3.85
CA GLU A 179 14.44 -11.47 4.77
C GLU A 179 15.84 -11.73 4.18
N PRO A 180 16.91 -11.21 4.82
CA PRO A 180 18.26 -11.20 4.26
C PRO A 180 18.81 -12.58 3.89
N ASN A 181 18.51 -13.63 4.68
CA ASN A 181 19.01 -14.98 4.38
C ASN A 181 18.35 -15.55 3.13
N ILE A 182 17.04 -15.31 2.96
CA ILE A 182 16.32 -15.76 1.75
C ILE A 182 16.80 -14.98 0.52
N ILE A 183 17.00 -13.68 0.67
CA ILE A 183 17.53 -12.83 -0.41
C ILE A 183 18.94 -13.28 -0.81
N LYS A 184 19.78 -13.62 0.18
CA LYS A 184 21.11 -14.16 -0.06
C LYS A 184 21.09 -15.51 -0.79
N ASP A 185 20.23 -16.42 -0.39
CA ASP A 185 20.04 -17.71 -1.05
C ASP A 185 19.62 -17.54 -2.54
N LEU A 186 18.72 -16.60 -2.83
CA LEU A 186 18.34 -16.27 -4.20
C LEU A 186 19.51 -15.73 -5.03
N TYR A 187 20.39 -14.94 -4.41
CA TYR A 187 21.60 -14.45 -5.07
C TYR A 187 22.61 -15.58 -5.32
N GLU A 188 22.88 -16.42 -4.31
CA GLU A 188 23.82 -17.55 -4.42
C GLU A 188 23.36 -18.59 -5.46
N LYS A 189 22.04 -18.74 -5.65
CA LYS A 189 21.45 -19.56 -6.71
C LYS A 189 21.42 -18.90 -8.09
N GLY A 190 21.92 -17.67 -8.22
CA GLY A 190 21.91 -16.91 -9.48
C GLY A 190 20.53 -16.47 -9.97
N ILE A 191 19.51 -16.49 -9.09
CA ILE A 191 18.14 -16.07 -9.45
C ILE A 191 18.04 -14.54 -9.53
N ILE A 192 18.78 -13.83 -8.69
CA ILE A 192 18.87 -12.36 -8.73
C ILE A 192 20.32 -11.92 -8.95
N SER A 193 20.51 -10.80 -9.65
CA SER A 193 21.84 -10.22 -9.88
C SER A 193 22.41 -9.62 -8.59
N GLU A 194 23.75 -9.47 -8.54
CA GLU A 194 24.45 -8.81 -7.44
C GLU A 194 23.91 -7.39 -7.18
N LYS A 195 23.67 -6.62 -8.22
CA LYS A 195 23.08 -5.26 -8.12
C LYS A 195 21.71 -5.33 -7.44
N ARG A 196 20.88 -6.33 -7.77
CA ARG A 196 19.55 -6.52 -7.18
C ARG A 196 19.67 -6.95 -5.72
N TYR A 197 20.54 -7.89 -5.42
CA TYR A 197 20.86 -8.33 -4.07
C TYR A 197 21.24 -7.14 -3.17
N ASN A 198 22.24 -6.33 -3.60
CA ASN A 198 22.68 -5.17 -2.84
C ASN A 198 21.58 -4.12 -2.61
N THR A 199 20.65 -3.98 -3.56
CA THR A 199 19.48 -3.10 -3.38
C THR A 199 18.51 -3.64 -2.33
N LEU A 200 18.26 -4.94 -2.33
CA LEU A 200 17.25 -5.57 -1.47
C LEU A 200 17.71 -5.68 0.00
N VAL A 201 18.98 -6.06 0.24
CA VAL A 201 19.49 -6.21 1.62
C VAL A 201 19.69 -4.88 2.35
N ASN A 202 19.72 -3.77 1.62
CA ASN A 202 19.88 -2.42 2.17
C ASN A 202 18.54 -1.68 2.29
N PHE A 203 17.52 -2.35 2.86
CA PHE A 203 16.26 -1.66 3.13
C PHE A 203 16.49 -0.49 4.11
N PRO A 204 15.93 0.72 3.83
CA PRO A 204 16.25 1.92 4.59
C PRO A 204 15.48 1.99 5.92
N TRP A 205 15.99 1.29 6.95
CA TRP A 205 15.45 1.26 8.32
C TRP A 205 15.64 2.56 9.10
N ASP A 206 16.34 3.55 8.54
CA ASP A 206 16.63 4.85 9.14
C ASP A 206 15.43 5.80 9.18
N LYS A 207 14.34 5.48 8.48
CA LYS A 207 13.16 6.36 8.37
C LYS A 207 12.47 6.60 9.71
N ASP A 208 11.79 7.76 9.82
CA ASP A 208 11.02 8.11 11.02
C ASP A 208 9.76 7.23 11.19
N ILE A 209 9.11 6.91 10.08
CA ILE A 209 7.88 6.13 10.02
C ILE A 209 8.07 5.04 8.96
N ILE A 210 7.87 3.79 9.36
CA ILE A 210 8.04 2.62 8.51
C ILE A 210 6.74 1.82 8.48
N TYR A 211 6.12 1.74 7.33
CA TYR A 211 4.98 0.86 7.06
C TYR A 211 5.49 -0.36 6.31
N HIS A 212 5.52 -1.50 6.98
CA HIS A 212 6.07 -2.73 6.42
C HIS A 212 5.07 -3.86 6.46
N GLU A 213 4.99 -4.62 5.36
CA GLU A 213 4.17 -5.82 5.31
C GLU A 213 4.80 -6.94 6.15
N ALA A 214 3.96 -7.87 6.59
CA ALA A 214 4.37 -9.17 7.06
C ALA A 214 3.37 -10.23 6.61
N GLY A 215 3.88 -11.40 6.30
CA GLY A 215 3.02 -12.47 5.80
C GLY A 215 3.73 -13.82 5.75
N ILE A 216 3.25 -14.71 4.88
CA ILE A 216 3.71 -16.09 4.79
C ILE A 216 4.86 -16.20 3.79
N PRO A 217 6.06 -16.65 4.23
CA PRO A 217 7.15 -17.00 3.30
C PRO A 217 6.72 -18.08 2.29
N PRO A 218 7.32 -18.16 1.10
CA PRO A 218 8.45 -17.38 0.61
C PRO A 218 8.06 -16.08 -0.12
N LEU A 219 6.83 -15.65 -0.09
CA LEU A 219 6.34 -14.48 -0.84
C LEU A 219 6.38 -13.19 -0.05
N HIS A 220 6.33 -13.29 1.29
CA HIS A 220 6.22 -12.18 2.21
C HIS A 220 7.28 -12.24 3.30
N THR A 221 7.54 -11.08 3.92
CA THR A 221 8.46 -10.97 5.04
C THR A 221 7.90 -11.72 6.26
N PRO A 222 8.65 -12.67 6.84
CA PRO A 222 8.24 -13.30 8.09
C PRO A 222 8.14 -12.27 9.22
N ILE A 223 7.03 -12.30 9.97
CA ILE A 223 6.87 -11.41 11.15
C ILE A 223 8.00 -11.61 12.18
N SER A 224 8.52 -12.83 12.30
CA SER A 224 9.65 -13.17 13.18
C SER A 224 10.91 -12.37 12.81
N TYR A 225 11.15 -12.12 11.51
CA TYR A 225 12.26 -11.28 11.07
C TYR A 225 12.09 -9.84 11.53
N LEU A 226 10.91 -9.24 11.32
CA LEU A 226 10.65 -7.88 11.81
C LEU A 226 10.78 -7.78 13.33
N ASN A 227 10.32 -8.80 14.05
CA ASN A 227 10.42 -8.87 15.50
C ASN A 227 11.84 -9.13 16.02
N SER A 228 12.79 -9.55 15.16
CA SER A 228 14.21 -9.71 15.48
C SER A 228 15.03 -8.43 15.30
N LEU A 229 14.47 -7.40 14.66
CA LEU A 229 15.16 -6.13 14.44
C LEU A 229 15.44 -5.41 15.77
N PRO A 230 16.42 -4.50 15.82
CA PRO A 230 16.66 -3.68 17.01
C PRO A 230 15.38 -2.95 17.48
N VAL A 231 15.17 -2.87 18.79
CA VAL A 231 13.96 -2.28 19.41
C VAL A 231 13.68 -0.87 18.89
N GLU A 232 14.72 -0.07 18.66
CA GLU A 232 14.59 1.30 18.15
C GLU A 232 14.06 1.35 16.70
N ILE A 233 14.27 0.29 15.93
CA ILE A 233 13.69 0.13 14.60
C ILE A 233 12.24 -0.38 14.73
N GLN A 234 12.01 -1.42 15.56
CA GLN A 234 10.67 -1.98 15.77
C GLN A 234 9.65 -0.91 16.18
N LYS A 235 10.00 0.00 17.08
CA LYS A 235 9.13 1.10 17.54
C LYS A 235 8.65 2.03 16.42
N LYS A 236 9.38 2.09 15.30
CA LYS A 236 9.02 2.91 14.12
C LYS A 236 8.15 2.16 13.13
N ILE A 237 8.04 0.82 13.25
CA ILE A 237 7.35 -0.03 12.28
C ILE A 237 5.88 -0.17 12.65
N THR A 238 5.01 0.20 11.72
CA THR A 238 3.62 -0.22 11.67
C THR A 238 3.49 -1.35 10.65
N VAL A 239 3.02 -2.51 11.10
CA VAL A 239 2.92 -3.73 10.29
C VAL A 239 1.58 -3.79 9.61
N TYR A 240 1.60 -4.09 8.32
CA TYR A 240 0.48 -4.32 7.43
C TYR A 240 0.51 -5.73 6.85
N HIS A 241 -0.55 -6.13 6.18
CA HIS A 241 -0.65 -7.37 5.42
C HIS A 241 -0.54 -8.63 6.28
N ILE A 242 -1.00 -8.53 7.53
CA ILE A 242 -1.02 -9.63 8.50
C ILE A 242 -2.37 -9.66 9.21
N ALA A 243 -2.91 -10.87 9.43
CA ALA A 243 -4.10 -11.01 10.25
C ALA A 243 -3.78 -10.76 11.73
N GLU A 244 -4.67 -10.10 12.45
CA GLU A 244 -4.46 -9.74 13.87
C GLU A 244 -4.13 -10.96 14.74
N LYS A 245 -4.74 -12.12 14.45
CA LYS A 245 -4.47 -13.40 15.16
C LYS A 245 -3.04 -13.90 15.02
N ASP A 246 -2.36 -13.52 13.93
CA ASP A 246 -0.99 -13.95 13.60
C ASP A 246 0.06 -12.91 14.04
N PHE A 247 -0.40 -11.75 14.55
CA PHE A 247 0.49 -10.71 15.07
C PHE A 247 0.98 -11.06 16.47
N PRO A 248 2.30 -10.99 16.77
CA PRO A 248 2.86 -11.35 18.06
C PRO A 248 2.37 -10.44 19.17
N LYS A 249 2.06 -11.03 20.34
CA LYS A 249 1.61 -10.27 21.52
C LYS A 249 2.76 -9.58 22.25
N ASP A 250 3.94 -10.21 22.23
CA ASP A 250 5.15 -9.71 22.90
C ASP A 250 6.09 -9.12 21.84
N THR A 251 5.86 -7.85 21.50
CA THR A 251 6.60 -7.13 20.46
C THR A 251 6.57 -5.63 20.69
N HIS A 252 7.56 -4.91 20.15
CA HIS A 252 7.56 -3.45 20.05
C HIS A 252 7.02 -2.94 18.69
N LEU A 253 6.68 -3.86 17.78
CA LEU A 253 6.02 -3.53 16.53
C LEU A 253 4.60 -3.02 16.79
N LYS A 254 4.06 -2.23 15.90
CA LYS A 254 2.67 -1.78 15.92
C LYS A 254 1.90 -2.50 14.81
N LEU A 255 0.70 -2.97 15.10
CA LEU A 255 -0.22 -3.44 14.06
C LEU A 255 -1.04 -2.27 13.53
N ALA A 256 -1.15 -2.14 12.22
CA ALA A 256 -2.06 -1.17 11.61
C ALA A 256 -3.51 -1.44 12.07
N LYS A 257 -4.23 -0.39 12.44
CA LYS A 257 -5.61 -0.50 12.93
C LYS A 257 -6.55 0.26 12.01
N PHE A 258 -7.61 -0.40 11.62
CA PHE A 258 -8.63 0.16 10.72
C PHE A 258 -9.20 1.49 11.24
N GLY A 259 -9.28 2.47 10.35
CA GLY A 259 -9.93 3.75 10.60
C GLY A 259 -9.20 4.73 11.53
N ILE A 260 -8.00 4.39 12.01
CA ILE A 260 -7.20 5.32 12.83
C ILE A 260 -6.35 6.21 11.90
N ALA A 261 -6.42 7.52 12.11
CA ALA A 261 -5.48 8.48 11.55
C ALA A 261 -4.33 8.68 12.55
N GLU A 262 -3.13 8.28 12.17
CA GLU A 262 -1.90 8.48 12.96
C GLU A 262 -1.12 9.70 12.49
#